data_685661893f23ac12111edbb75c4f61ef
#
_entry.id   685661893f23ac12111edbb75c4f61ef
#
_cell.length_a   1.000
_cell.length_b   1.000
_cell.length_c   1.000
_cell.angle_alpha   90.00
_cell.angle_beta   90.00
_cell.angle_gamma   90.00
#
_symmetry.space_group_name_H-M   'P 1'
#
loop_
_entity.id
_entity.type
_entity.pdbx_description
1 polymer ?
#
loop_
_entity_poly.entity_id
_entity_poly.type
_entity_poly.pdbx_seq_one_letter_code
_entity_poly.pdbx_strand_id
1 'polypeptide(L)'
;MTLDRAVNPPRSSGRKALRRAVSGKTVLVTGASFGLGEAVARELAAAGATVLLVARTAERLEALAAELNSNGGRAFSYPADLTDEVAAAELAKTITERHGALDVIVNNAGKSMRRSLHLQYDRFHDFERTIGINYLGPIRLLLGLLPPMREAGRGQIINISTVGVRIAPGPRWGAYQASKGAFDVWLRSVTPELRADGLTVTTAYMALMYTRMSAPTPIMRVLPGLYPEEAAQIVARAIVRRPRALAPWWVWPADVMSTALPGPTAAFMRVWARATRDTEAASAGGRR
;
A
#
# COMPACT_ATOMS: atom_id res chain seq x y z
N MET A 1 -6.14 15.65 -22.36
CA MET A 1 -5.72 14.58 -21.41
C MET A 1 -4.81 15.26 -20.42
N THR A 2 -5.20 15.40 -19.17
CA THR A 2 -4.38 16.09 -18.16
C THR A 2 -3.07 15.30 -17.96
N LEU A 3 -1.95 15.99 -17.74
CA LEU A 3 -0.61 15.43 -17.52
C LEU A 3 -0.63 14.28 -16.48
N ASP A 4 -1.46 14.42 -15.51
CA ASP A 4 -1.77 13.48 -14.44
C ASP A 4 -2.25 12.09 -14.90
N ARG A 5 -3.07 12.03 -15.96
CA ARG A 5 -3.51 10.76 -16.58
C ARG A 5 -2.42 10.09 -17.40
N ALA A 6 -1.44 10.86 -17.85
CA ALA A 6 -0.32 10.32 -18.62
C ALA A 6 0.75 9.68 -17.74
N VAL A 7 0.91 10.15 -16.49
CA VAL A 7 1.99 9.70 -15.59
C VAL A 7 1.55 8.69 -14.53
N ASN A 8 0.26 8.39 -14.42
CA ASN A 8 -0.29 7.47 -13.42
C ASN A 8 -0.96 6.25 -14.06
N PRO A 9 -1.15 5.15 -13.30
CA PRO A 9 -1.86 3.98 -13.80
C PRO A 9 -3.29 4.32 -14.25
N PRO A 10 -3.88 3.56 -15.18
CA PRO A 10 -5.26 3.75 -15.59
C PRO A 10 -6.22 3.64 -14.40
N ARG A 11 -7.11 4.62 -14.26
CA ARG A 11 -8.12 4.69 -13.20
C ARG A 11 -9.41 4.00 -13.65
N SER A 12 -10.24 3.65 -12.66
CA SER A 12 -11.63 3.21 -12.77
C SER A 12 -11.95 2.06 -13.74
N SER A 13 -12.83 1.21 -13.27
CA SER A 13 -13.56 0.23 -14.08
C SER A 13 -15.06 0.55 -14.14
N GLY A 14 -15.47 1.71 -13.60
CA GLY A 14 -16.86 2.11 -13.43
C GLY A 14 -17.53 1.52 -12.18
N ARG A 15 -18.41 2.32 -11.54
CA ARG A 15 -19.11 1.94 -10.30
C ARG A 15 -19.88 0.63 -10.42
N LYS A 16 -20.55 0.39 -11.56
CA LYS A 16 -21.30 -0.88 -11.80
C LYS A 16 -20.38 -2.10 -11.81
N ALA A 17 -19.20 -1.99 -12.41
CA ALA A 17 -18.25 -3.10 -12.45
C ALA A 17 -17.66 -3.39 -11.07
N LEU A 18 -17.32 -2.36 -10.29
CA LEU A 18 -16.86 -2.53 -8.91
C LEU A 18 -17.96 -3.17 -8.06
N ARG A 19 -19.19 -2.68 -8.11
CA ARG A 19 -20.32 -3.24 -7.39
C ARG A 19 -20.51 -4.73 -7.71
N ARG A 20 -20.47 -5.14 -8.98
CA ARG A 20 -20.54 -6.56 -9.37
C ARG A 20 -19.39 -7.39 -8.79
N ALA A 21 -18.21 -6.77 -8.66
CA ALA A 21 -17.02 -7.46 -8.17
C ALA A 21 -17.01 -7.65 -6.65
N VAL A 22 -17.61 -6.72 -5.86
CA VAL A 22 -17.46 -6.69 -4.41
C VAL A 22 -18.78 -6.73 -3.62
N SER A 23 -19.94 -6.57 -4.24
CA SER A 23 -21.23 -6.61 -3.51
C SER A 23 -21.41 -7.95 -2.80
N GLY A 24 -21.71 -7.90 -1.50
CA GLY A 24 -21.84 -9.07 -0.63
C GLY A 24 -20.53 -9.77 -0.27
N LYS A 25 -19.37 -9.21 -0.68
CA LYS A 25 -18.05 -9.76 -0.37
C LYS A 25 -17.42 -9.09 0.83
N THR A 26 -16.58 -9.83 1.54
CA THR A 26 -15.82 -9.33 2.70
C THR A 26 -14.42 -8.88 2.26
N VAL A 27 -14.12 -7.61 2.48
CA VAL A 27 -12.89 -6.96 2.05
C VAL A 27 -12.17 -6.37 3.26
N LEU A 28 -10.95 -6.81 3.50
CA LEU A 28 -10.06 -6.23 4.51
C LEU A 28 -9.25 -5.09 3.90
N VAL A 29 -9.18 -3.94 4.60
CA VAL A 29 -8.34 -2.80 4.21
C VAL A 29 -7.42 -2.42 5.37
N THR A 30 -6.10 -2.61 5.19
CA THR A 30 -5.12 -2.17 6.18
C THR A 30 -4.72 -0.71 5.96
N GLY A 31 -4.41 0.03 7.05
CA GLY A 31 -4.14 1.45 6.98
C GLY A 31 -5.37 2.29 6.61
N ALA A 32 -6.55 1.86 7.06
CA ALA A 32 -7.84 2.45 6.69
C ALA A 32 -8.16 3.80 7.37
N SER A 33 -7.36 4.23 8.34
CA SER A 33 -7.65 5.45 9.13
C SER A 33 -7.44 6.77 8.39
N PHE A 34 -6.69 6.79 7.30
CA PHE A 34 -6.36 8.01 6.55
C PHE A 34 -6.03 7.72 5.07
N GLY A 35 -6.16 8.76 4.24
CA GLY A 35 -5.64 8.80 2.87
C GLY A 35 -6.17 7.69 1.99
N LEU A 36 -5.28 6.95 1.30
CA LEU A 36 -5.70 5.93 0.35
C LEU A 36 -6.56 4.83 0.99
N GLY A 37 -6.19 4.33 2.18
CA GLY A 37 -6.94 3.26 2.84
C GLY A 37 -8.36 3.68 3.18
N GLU A 38 -8.56 4.91 3.69
CA GLU A 38 -9.87 5.50 3.94
C GLU A 38 -10.68 5.67 2.65
N ALA A 39 -10.07 6.23 1.59
CA ALA A 39 -10.75 6.42 0.32
C ALA A 39 -11.17 5.09 -0.33
N VAL A 40 -10.33 4.06 -0.24
CA VAL A 40 -10.65 2.70 -0.69
C VAL A 40 -11.82 2.11 0.11
N ALA A 41 -11.79 2.27 1.43
CA ALA A 41 -12.87 1.76 2.30
C ALA A 41 -14.22 2.40 1.94
N ARG A 42 -14.25 3.71 1.71
CA ARG A 42 -15.44 4.46 1.28
C ARG A 42 -15.99 3.94 -0.06
N GLU A 43 -15.12 3.78 -1.04
CA GLU A 43 -15.51 3.30 -2.38
C GLU A 43 -16.04 1.87 -2.33
N LEU A 44 -15.43 0.98 -1.54
CA LEU A 44 -15.85 -0.41 -1.38
C LEU A 44 -17.18 -0.53 -0.62
N ALA A 45 -17.37 0.21 0.47
CA ALA A 45 -18.63 0.23 1.22
C ALA A 45 -19.78 0.73 0.35
N ALA A 46 -19.57 1.82 -0.40
CA ALA A 46 -20.55 2.35 -1.37
C ALA A 46 -20.86 1.37 -2.52
N ALA A 47 -19.95 0.44 -2.82
CA ALA A 47 -20.15 -0.63 -3.79
C ALA A 47 -20.83 -1.89 -3.20
N GLY A 48 -21.19 -1.89 -1.91
CA GLY A 48 -21.92 -2.97 -1.23
C GLY A 48 -21.02 -4.08 -0.68
N ALA A 49 -19.73 -3.82 -0.46
CA ALA A 49 -18.85 -4.72 0.27
C ALA A 49 -19.06 -4.61 1.78
N THR A 50 -18.80 -5.70 2.50
CA THR A 50 -18.50 -5.66 3.94
C THR A 50 -17.04 -5.30 4.12
N VAL A 51 -16.75 -4.15 4.73
CA VAL A 51 -15.37 -3.63 4.82
C VAL A 51 -14.84 -3.78 6.24
N LEU A 52 -13.72 -4.50 6.37
CA LEU A 52 -13.00 -4.65 7.62
C LEU A 52 -11.87 -3.62 7.66
N LEU A 53 -11.98 -2.64 8.53
CA LEU A 53 -11.08 -1.50 8.64
C LEU A 53 -9.99 -1.81 9.66
N VAL A 54 -8.72 -1.86 9.23
CA VAL A 54 -7.58 -2.13 10.11
C VAL A 54 -6.63 -0.95 10.15
N ALA A 55 -6.37 -0.41 11.34
CA ALA A 55 -5.32 0.58 11.63
C ALA A 55 -5.11 0.69 13.15
N ARG A 56 -4.15 1.50 13.58
CA ARG A 56 -3.83 1.65 15.02
C ARG A 56 -4.78 2.56 15.79
N THR A 57 -5.34 3.57 15.14
CA THR A 57 -6.14 4.61 15.79
C THR A 57 -7.60 4.18 15.87
N ALA A 58 -8.02 3.66 17.03
CA ALA A 58 -9.36 3.12 17.27
C ALA A 58 -10.45 4.15 16.94
N GLU A 59 -10.35 5.34 17.52
CA GLU A 59 -11.37 6.40 17.40
C GLU A 59 -11.63 6.79 15.94
N ARG A 60 -10.57 6.77 15.12
CA ARG A 60 -10.71 7.06 13.68
C ARG A 60 -11.40 5.93 12.92
N LEU A 61 -11.09 4.68 13.24
CA LEU A 61 -11.73 3.53 12.61
C LEU A 61 -13.19 3.44 13.01
N GLU A 62 -13.52 3.68 14.27
CA GLU A 62 -14.88 3.67 14.78
C GLU A 62 -15.72 4.78 14.14
N ALA A 63 -15.19 6.00 14.06
CA ALA A 63 -15.86 7.11 13.38
C ALA A 63 -16.08 6.81 11.90
N LEU A 64 -15.11 6.25 11.21
CA LEU A 64 -15.26 5.86 9.79
C LEU A 64 -16.28 4.72 9.63
N ALA A 65 -16.24 3.70 10.48
CA ALA A 65 -17.19 2.60 10.43
C ALA A 65 -18.62 3.10 10.68
N ALA A 66 -18.82 3.96 11.69
CA ALA A 66 -20.12 4.56 11.99
C ALA A 66 -20.65 5.38 10.80
N GLU A 67 -19.81 6.20 10.19
CA GLU A 67 -20.16 6.99 9.01
C GLU A 67 -20.53 6.10 7.82
N LEU A 68 -19.73 5.06 7.53
CA LEU A 68 -20.01 4.14 6.42
C LEU A 68 -21.33 3.38 6.65
N ASN A 69 -21.59 2.96 7.88
CA ASN A 69 -22.82 2.25 8.25
C ASN A 69 -24.04 3.15 8.18
N SER A 70 -23.96 4.41 8.62
CA SER A 70 -25.06 5.38 8.52
C SER A 70 -25.42 5.71 7.07
N ASN A 71 -24.48 5.58 6.15
CA ASN A 71 -24.68 5.75 4.71
C ASN A 71 -25.14 4.46 3.99
N GLY A 72 -25.60 3.46 4.73
CA GLY A 72 -26.13 2.20 4.19
C GLY A 72 -25.05 1.18 3.77
N GLY A 73 -23.79 1.41 4.14
CA GLY A 73 -22.71 0.45 4.00
C GLY A 73 -22.67 -0.58 5.13
N ARG A 74 -21.65 -1.46 5.08
CA ARG A 74 -21.37 -2.42 6.14
C ARG A 74 -19.87 -2.41 6.46
N ALA A 75 -19.50 -1.83 7.58
CA ALA A 75 -18.11 -1.68 7.99
C ALA A 75 -17.90 -2.06 9.46
N PHE A 76 -16.73 -2.66 9.75
CA PHE A 76 -16.32 -3.06 11.09
C PHE A 76 -14.92 -2.52 11.36
N SER A 77 -14.69 -1.99 12.56
CA SER A 77 -13.38 -1.49 13.00
C SER A 77 -12.60 -2.59 13.72
N TYR A 78 -11.32 -2.72 13.37
CA TYR A 78 -10.36 -3.63 13.96
C TYR A 78 -9.07 -2.87 14.29
N PRO A 79 -9.00 -2.19 15.45
CA PRO A 79 -7.79 -1.49 15.87
C PRO A 79 -6.67 -2.48 16.15
N ALA A 80 -5.54 -2.34 15.46
CA ALA A 80 -4.35 -3.17 15.70
C ALA A 80 -3.07 -2.49 15.21
N ASP A 81 -1.98 -2.67 15.93
CA ASP A 81 -0.63 -2.37 15.42
C ASP A 81 -0.03 -3.62 14.77
N LEU A 82 0.07 -3.60 13.44
CA LEU A 82 0.62 -4.72 12.69
C LEU A 82 2.12 -4.95 12.93
N THR A 83 2.80 -4.03 13.61
CA THR A 83 4.21 -4.23 14.01
C THR A 83 4.33 -5.08 15.26
N ASP A 84 3.27 -5.17 16.06
CA ASP A 84 3.15 -6.07 17.20
C ASP A 84 2.74 -7.46 16.69
N GLU A 85 3.53 -8.47 17.04
CA GLU A 85 3.35 -9.83 16.57
C GLU A 85 2.09 -10.47 17.17
N VAL A 86 1.88 -10.27 18.46
CA VAL A 86 0.72 -10.83 19.17
C VAL A 86 -0.57 -10.18 18.66
N ALA A 87 -0.59 -8.84 18.56
CA ALA A 87 -1.75 -8.11 18.05
C ALA A 87 -2.10 -8.49 16.60
N ALA A 88 -1.09 -8.70 15.73
CA ALA A 88 -1.32 -9.12 14.35
C ALA A 88 -1.88 -10.55 14.26
N ALA A 89 -1.41 -11.48 15.09
CA ALA A 89 -1.89 -12.86 15.16
C ALA A 89 -3.32 -12.92 15.72
N GLU A 90 -3.61 -12.22 16.79
CA GLU A 90 -4.96 -12.12 17.38
C GLU A 90 -5.96 -11.48 16.43
N LEU A 91 -5.53 -10.45 15.70
CA LEU A 91 -6.35 -9.83 14.66
C LEU A 91 -6.72 -10.84 13.57
N ALA A 92 -5.76 -11.59 13.04
CA ALA A 92 -6.00 -12.59 12.01
C ALA A 92 -6.96 -13.67 12.50
N LYS A 93 -6.77 -14.16 13.73
CA LYS A 93 -7.64 -15.13 14.39
C LYS A 93 -9.06 -14.59 14.52
N THR A 94 -9.22 -13.39 15.09
CA THR A 94 -10.53 -12.74 15.28
C THR A 94 -11.28 -12.56 13.97
N ILE A 95 -10.59 -12.13 12.92
CA ILE A 95 -11.17 -11.94 11.59
C ILE A 95 -11.62 -13.27 11.02
N THR A 96 -10.80 -14.32 11.12
CA THR A 96 -11.13 -15.66 10.61
C THR A 96 -12.33 -16.25 11.34
N GLU A 97 -12.39 -16.14 12.68
CA GLU A 97 -13.50 -16.63 13.48
C GLU A 97 -14.83 -15.92 13.18
N ARG A 98 -14.78 -14.59 12.94
CA ARG A 98 -16.00 -13.79 12.73
C ARG A 98 -16.48 -13.72 11.28
N HIS A 99 -15.56 -13.81 10.33
CA HIS A 99 -15.87 -13.55 8.91
C HIS A 99 -15.48 -14.70 7.98
N GLY A 100 -14.78 -15.73 8.50
CA GLY A 100 -14.31 -16.84 7.68
C GLY A 100 -13.24 -16.41 6.67
N ALA A 101 -13.25 -17.06 5.51
CA ALA A 101 -12.34 -16.73 4.42
C ALA A 101 -12.69 -15.38 3.79
N LEU A 102 -11.70 -14.50 3.68
CA LEU A 102 -11.85 -13.19 3.04
C LEU A 102 -11.89 -13.30 1.52
N ASP A 103 -12.72 -12.48 0.88
CA ASP A 103 -12.74 -12.38 -0.58
C ASP A 103 -11.61 -11.50 -1.14
N VAL A 104 -11.28 -10.40 -0.44
CA VAL A 104 -10.22 -9.47 -0.86
C VAL A 104 -9.46 -8.93 0.34
N ILE A 105 -8.14 -8.89 0.23
CA ILE A 105 -7.25 -8.18 1.16
C ILE A 105 -6.58 -7.04 0.42
N VAL A 106 -6.79 -5.80 0.89
CA VAL A 106 -6.05 -4.61 0.45
C VAL A 106 -4.94 -4.32 1.45
N ASN A 107 -3.72 -4.78 1.14
CA ASN A 107 -2.52 -4.51 1.91
C ASN A 107 -2.00 -3.11 1.58
N ASN A 108 -2.45 -2.12 2.35
CA ASN A 108 -2.15 -0.71 2.16
C ASN A 108 -1.39 -0.10 3.34
N ALA A 109 -1.49 -0.65 4.55
CA ALA A 109 -0.73 -0.15 5.71
C ALA A 109 0.76 0.00 5.37
N GLY A 110 1.35 1.11 5.78
CA GLY A 110 2.76 1.34 5.53
C GLY A 110 3.23 2.70 6.04
N LYS A 111 4.53 2.88 6.05
CA LYS A 111 5.20 4.13 6.43
C LYS A 111 6.26 4.48 5.42
N SER A 112 6.21 5.70 4.93
CA SER A 112 7.27 6.30 4.11
C SER A 112 8.26 7.05 5.00
N MET A 113 9.52 7.02 4.61
CA MET A 113 10.57 7.79 5.26
C MET A 113 11.57 8.28 4.21
N ARG A 114 11.83 9.58 4.25
CA ARG A 114 12.85 10.22 3.42
C ARG A 114 13.88 10.88 4.33
N ARG A 115 15.11 10.35 4.34
CA ARG A 115 16.22 10.83 5.16
C ARG A 115 17.55 10.46 4.53
N SER A 116 18.52 11.38 4.50
CA SER A 116 19.88 11.10 4.03
C SER A 116 20.62 10.17 4.99
N LEU A 117 21.62 9.47 4.48
CA LEU A 117 22.47 8.59 5.28
C LEU A 117 23.14 9.35 6.45
N HIS A 118 23.56 10.60 6.21
CA HIS A 118 24.17 11.45 7.24
C HIS A 118 23.29 11.69 8.48
N LEU A 119 21.98 11.57 8.33
CA LEU A 119 21.02 11.72 9.42
C LEU A 119 20.52 10.36 9.96
N GLN A 120 21.17 9.26 9.62
CA GLN A 120 20.74 7.91 9.99
C GLN A 120 21.73 7.13 10.85
N TYR A 121 22.94 7.63 11.09
CA TYR A 121 24.00 6.87 11.78
C TYR A 121 23.61 6.42 13.19
N ASP A 122 22.85 7.22 13.91
CA ASP A 122 22.35 6.97 15.26
C ASP A 122 20.83 6.62 15.30
N ARG A 123 20.25 6.25 14.15
CA ARG A 123 18.81 6.10 13.98
C ARG A 123 18.40 4.74 13.44
N PHE A 124 18.99 3.68 13.95
CA PHE A 124 18.68 2.31 13.52
C PHE A 124 17.17 1.99 13.65
N HIS A 125 16.50 2.57 14.66
CA HIS A 125 15.06 2.46 14.84
C HIS A 125 14.21 2.91 13.62
N ASP A 126 14.75 3.76 12.73
CA ASP A 126 14.06 4.13 11.50
C ASP A 126 13.95 2.94 10.52
N PHE A 127 14.94 2.06 10.50
CA PHE A 127 14.93 0.83 9.73
C PHE A 127 13.98 -0.20 10.35
N GLU A 128 14.05 -0.41 11.66
CA GLU A 128 13.15 -1.31 12.39
C GLU A 128 11.67 -0.92 12.18
N ARG A 129 11.37 0.36 12.31
CA ARG A 129 10.00 0.90 12.11
C ARG A 129 9.50 0.74 10.68
N THR A 130 10.34 0.92 9.67
CA THR A 130 9.93 0.76 8.27
C THR A 130 9.81 -0.71 7.89
N ILE A 131 10.76 -1.56 8.29
CA ILE A 131 10.70 -2.99 8.03
C ILE A 131 9.54 -3.65 8.78
N GLY A 132 9.29 -3.24 10.02
CA GLY A 132 8.18 -3.72 10.83
C GLY A 132 6.84 -3.53 10.14
N ILE A 133 6.51 -2.30 9.71
CA ILE A 133 5.19 -2.01 9.13
C ILE A 133 5.09 -2.32 7.64
N ASN A 134 6.16 -2.21 6.86
CA ASN A 134 6.10 -2.40 5.40
C ASN A 134 6.39 -3.84 4.96
N TYR A 135 6.99 -4.68 5.83
CA TYR A 135 7.38 -6.06 5.52
C TYR A 135 6.85 -7.06 6.55
N LEU A 136 7.31 -7.03 7.80
CA LEU A 136 6.96 -8.04 8.79
C LEU A 136 5.47 -8.02 9.16
N GLY A 137 4.89 -6.85 9.38
CA GLY A 137 3.49 -6.70 9.75
C GLY A 137 2.53 -7.30 8.72
N PRO A 138 2.60 -6.93 7.44
CA PRO A 138 1.75 -7.54 6.42
C PRO A 138 2.01 -9.04 6.23
N ILE A 139 3.23 -9.55 6.43
CA ILE A 139 3.49 -10.99 6.39
C ILE A 139 2.79 -11.69 7.54
N ARG A 140 2.95 -11.22 8.78
CA ARG A 140 2.27 -11.80 9.95
C ARG A 140 0.77 -11.90 9.73
N LEU A 141 0.15 -10.81 9.30
CA LEU A 141 -1.28 -10.77 9.02
C LEU A 141 -1.69 -11.76 7.91
N LEU A 142 -0.95 -11.78 6.80
CA LEU A 142 -1.25 -12.67 5.68
C LEU A 142 -1.07 -14.15 6.06
N LEU A 143 -0.04 -14.52 6.80
CA LEU A 143 0.16 -15.89 7.25
C LEU A 143 -1.03 -16.43 8.09
N GLY A 144 -1.69 -15.56 8.84
CA GLY A 144 -2.90 -15.94 9.59
C GLY A 144 -4.19 -15.94 8.76
N LEU A 145 -4.29 -15.11 7.71
CA LEU A 145 -5.50 -14.97 6.89
C LEU A 145 -5.51 -15.87 5.63
N LEU A 146 -4.34 -16.29 5.15
CA LEU A 146 -4.23 -17.08 3.92
C LEU A 146 -4.76 -18.52 4.05
N PRO A 147 -4.59 -19.26 5.17
CA PRO A 147 -5.05 -20.64 5.25
C PRO A 147 -6.53 -20.82 4.90
N PRO A 148 -7.50 -20.10 5.50
CA PRO A 148 -8.90 -20.26 5.13
C PRO A 148 -9.21 -19.78 3.70
N MET A 149 -8.47 -18.80 3.16
CA MET A 149 -8.64 -18.37 1.76
C MET A 149 -8.16 -19.44 0.77
N ARG A 150 -7.04 -20.12 1.08
CA ARG A 150 -6.51 -21.24 0.28
C ARG A 150 -7.45 -22.44 0.32
N GLU A 151 -7.95 -22.78 1.49
CA GLU A 151 -8.95 -23.85 1.65
C GLU A 151 -10.23 -23.57 0.84
N ALA A 152 -10.69 -22.32 0.84
CA ALA A 152 -11.83 -21.89 0.04
C ALA A 152 -11.54 -21.87 -1.49
N GLY A 153 -10.29 -22.03 -1.91
CA GLY A 153 -9.86 -22.02 -3.32
C GLY A 153 -10.13 -20.70 -4.05
N ARG A 154 -10.28 -19.59 -3.30
CA ARG A 154 -10.61 -18.28 -3.87
C ARG A 154 -10.15 -17.14 -2.98
N GLY A 155 -9.85 -16.02 -3.61
CA GLY A 155 -9.49 -14.79 -2.90
C GLY A 155 -8.63 -13.88 -3.77
N GLN A 156 -8.47 -12.65 -3.30
CA GLN A 156 -7.66 -11.67 -3.99
C GLN A 156 -6.82 -10.87 -3.00
N ILE A 157 -5.53 -10.69 -3.31
CA ILE A 157 -4.63 -9.83 -2.58
C ILE A 157 -4.27 -8.64 -3.46
N ILE A 158 -4.57 -7.43 -2.99
CA ILE A 158 -4.14 -6.18 -3.62
C ILE A 158 -3.03 -5.58 -2.76
N ASN A 159 -1.82 -5.57 -3.26
CA ASN A 159 -0.68 -4.98 -2.57
C ASN A 159 -0.43 -3.56 -3.06
N ILE A 160 -0.43 -2.59 -2.15
CA ILE A 160 -0.08 -1.21 -2.44
C ILE A 160 1.43 -1.02 -2.24
N SER A 161 2.14 -0.92 -3.35
CA SER A 161 3.58 -0.74 -3.42
C SER A 161 3.91 0.65 -4.01
N THR A 162 5.16 0.87 -4.34
CA THR A 162 5.66 2.12 -4.90
C THR A 162 6.46 1.86 -6.17
N VAL A 163 6.43 2.79 -7.12
CA VAL A 163 7.31 2.74 -8.30
C VAL A 163 8.79 2.62 -7.92
N GLY A 164 9.17 3.13 -6.74
CA GLY A 164 10.55 3.10 -6.25
C GLY A 164 11.12 1.70 -5.98
N VAL A 165 10.30 0.63 -6.00
CA VAL A 165 10.80 -0.75 -5.92
C VAL A 165 11.05 -1.38 -7.28
N ARG A 166 10.64 -0.70 -8.36
CA ARG A 166 10.80 -1.16 -9.75
C ARG A 166 11.92 -0.43 -10.48
N ILE A 167 12.04 0.88 -10.24
CA ILE A 167 13.08 1.72 -10.85
C ILE A 167 14.30 1.84 -9.93
N ALA A 168 15.38 2.41 -10.44
CA ALA A 168 16.59 2.67 -9.64
C ALA A 168 16.23 3.38 -8.31
N PRO A 169 16.78 2.90 -7.17
CA PRO A 169 16.49 3.48 -5.87
C PRO A 169 16.91 4.95 -5.79
N GLY A 170 15.98 5.81 -5.42
CA GLY A 170 16.23 7.23 -5.25
C GLY A 170 17.01 7.52 -3.95
N PRO A 171 17.91 8.53 -3.95
CA PRO A 171 18.62 8.93 -2.74
C PRO A 171 17.66 9.36 -1.63
N ARG A 172 18.03 9.12 -0.39
CA ARG A 172 17.29 9.38 0.85
C ARG A 172 16.08 8.47 1.12
N TRP A 173 15.76 7.55 0.23
CA TRP A 173 14.62 6.63 0.39
C TRP A 173 15.05 5.22 0.84
N GLY A 174 16.31 5.01 1.22
CA GLY A 174 16.90 3.69 1.45
C GLY A 174 16.06 2.79 2.36
N ALA A 175 15.75 3.21 3.60
CA ALA A 175 14.97 2.41 4.54
C ALA A 175 13.56 2.09 4.01
N TYR A 176 12.90 3.08 3.39
CA TYR A 176 11.57 2.90 2.82
C TYR A 176 11.55 1.94 1.62
N GLN A 177 12.42 2.18 0.64
CA GLN A 177 12.45 1.37 -0.58
C GLN A 177 12.93 -0.06 -0.29
N ALA A 178 13.91 -0.23 0.60
CA ALA A 178 14.34 -1.55 1.04
C ALA A 178 13.18 -2.34 1.69
N SER A 179 12.43 -1.72 2.61
CA SER A 179 11.33 -2.38 3.30
C SER A 179 10.16 -2.73 2.36
N LYS A 180 9.80 -1.84 1.43
CA LYS A 180 8.77 -2.11 0.41
C LYS A 180 9.25 -3.12 -0.62
N GLY A 181 10.54 -3.07 -1.00
CA GLY A 181 11.17 -4.03 -1.89
C GLY A 181 11.20 -5.44 -1.32
N ALA A 182 11.53 -5.58 -0.03
CA ALA A 182 11.50 -6.87 0.66
C ALA A 182 10.12 -7.54 0.55
N PHE A 183 9.03 -6.79 0.81
CA PHE A 183 7.68 -7.31 0.68
C PHE A 183 7.31 -7.62 -0.79
N ASP A 184 7.71 -6.77 -1.74
CA ASP A 184 7.45 -7.00 -3.16
C ASP A 184 8.14 -8.29 -3.66
N VAL A 185 9.39 -8.53 -3.26
CA VAL A 185 10.13 -9.75 -3.61
C VAL A 185 9.45 -10.98 -3.00
N TRP A 186 9.14 -10.94 -1.71
CA TRP A 186 8.44 -12.04 -1.03
C TRP A 186 7.09 -12.35 -1.70
N LEU A 187 6.26 -11.33 -1.93
CA LEU A 187 4.93 -11.53 -2.51
C LEU A 187 5.02 -12.10 -3.95
N ARG A 188 5.98 -11.65 -4.75
CA ARG A 188 6.23 -12.21 -6.08
C ARG A 188 6.67 -13.66 -6.02
N SER A 189 7.49 -14.02 -5.03
CA SER A 189 7.95 -15.40 -4.82
C SER A 189 6.80 -16.36 -4.47
N VAL A 190 5.89 -15.96 -3.57
CA VAL A 190 4.76 -16.81 -3.15
C VAL A 190 3.54 -16.73 -4.08
N THR A 191 3.50 -15.78 -5.00
CA THR A 191 2.37 -15.61 -5.93
C THR A 191 2.06 -16.87 -6.78
N PRO A 192 3.04 -17.63 -7.30
CA PRO A 192 2.74 -18.88 -8.03
C PRO A 192 2.00 -19.90 -7.16
N GLU A 193 2.40 -20.05 -5.89
CA GLU A 193 1.75 -20.96 -4.93
C GLU A 193 0.31 -20.51 -4.65
N LEU A 194 0.12 -19.23 -4.35
CA LEU A 194 -1.22 -18.67 -4.11
C LEU A 194 -2.14 -18.84 -5.32
N ARG A 195 -1.60 -18.73 -6.54
CA ARG A 195 -2.37 -18.94 -7.76
C ARG A 195 -2.74 -20.41 -8.00
N ALA A 196 -1.86 -21.32 -7.64
CA ALA A 196 -2.16 -22.74 -7.68
C ALA A 196 -3.34 -23.10 -6.77
N ASP A 197 -3.49 -22.36 -5.66
CA ASP A 197 -4.62 -22.49 -4.72
C ASP A 197 -5.84 -21.62 -5.08
N GLY A 198 -5.89 -21.06 -6.28
CA GLY A 198 -7.04 -20.29 -6.78
C GLY A 198 -7.08 -18.81 -6.36
N LEU A 199 -6.07 -18.32 -5.65
CA LEU A 199 -5.99 -16.91 -5.25
C LEU A 199 -5.38 -16.05 -6.35
N THR A 200 -5.78 -14.77 -6.42
CA THR A 200 -5.19 -13.81 -7.33
C THR A 200 -4.42 -12.74 -6.57
N VAL A 201 -3.28 -12.33 -7.11
CA VAL A 201 -2.43 -11.29 -6.54
C VAL A 201 -2.22 -10.18 -7.55
N THR A 202 -2.47 -8.93 -7.13
CA THR A 202 -2.19 -7.72 -7.90
C THR A 202 -1.32 -6.79 -7.08
N THR A 203 -0.16 -6.37 -7.60
CA THR A 203 0.61 -5.28 -7.01
C THR A 203 0.36 -3.98 -7.78
N ALA A 204 -0.10 -2.94 -7.06
CA ALA A 204 -0.24 -1.60 -7.57
C ALA A 204 0.99 -0.76 -7.19
N TYR A 205 1.85 -0.47 -8.16
CA TYR A 205 3.02 0.39 -8.00
C TYR A 205 2.60 1.85 -8.13
N MET A 206 2.29 2.46 -6.99
CA MET A 206 1.84 3.85 -6.93
C MET A 206 3.02 4.81 -7.12
N ALA A 207 2.80 5.85 -7.91
CA ALA A 207 3.66 7.01 -7.97
C ALA A 207 3.39 7.93 -6.77
N LEU A 208 3.51 9.26 -6.96
CA LEU A 208 3.22 10.21 -5.90
C LEU A 208 1.73 10.25 -5.57
N MET A 209 1.41 10.25 -4.28
CA MET A 209 0.06 10.52 -3.76
C MET A 209 0.11 11.69 -2.77
N TYR A 210 -0.83 12.63 -2.89
CA TYR A 210 -0.97 13.76 -1.97
C TYR A 210 -1.68 13.31 -0.69
N THR A 211 -0.89 12.87 0.28
CA THR A 211 -1.37 12.37 1.56
C THR A 211 -0.61 13.03 2.70
N ARG A 212 -1.04 12.81 3.94
CA ARG A 212 -0.28 13.21 5.14
C ARG A 212 1.13 12.62 5.16
N MET A 213 1.34 11.48 4.51
CA MET A 213 2.63 10.81 4.41
C MET A 213 3.61 11.54 3.48
N SER A 214 3.14 12.14 2.40
CA SER A 214 3.97 12.89 1.44
C SER A 214 4.11 14.38 1.82
N ALA A 215 3.21 14.91 2.64
CA ALA A 215 3.15 16.33 3.04
C ALA A 215 4.48 16.91 3.59
N PRO A 216 5.32 16.14 4.34
CA PRO A 216 6.60 16.66 4.84
C PRO A 216 7.66 16.89 3.76
N THR A 217 7.41 16.53 2.50
CA THR A 217 8.39 16.67 1.40
C THR A 217 7.92 17.73 0.39
N PRO A 218 8.36 19.01 0.50
CA PRO A 218 7.80 20.14 -0.26
C PRO A 218 7.82 19.96 -1.78
N ILE A 219 8.90 19.38 -2.33
CA ILE A 219 9.01 19.13 -3.78
C ILE A 219 7.89 18.24 -4.32
N MET A 220 7.32 17.38 -3.48
CA MET A 220 6.21 16.52 -3.90
C MET A 220 4.92 17.29 -4.15
N ARG A 221 4.80 18.54 -3.67
CA ARG A 221 3.63 19.39 -3.91
C ARG A 221 3.56 19.96 -5.34
N VAL A 222 4.70 20.01 -6.01
CA VAL A 222 4.81 20.54 -7.38
C VAL A 222 4.91 19.45 -8.45
N LEU A 223 5.13 18.21 -8.06
CA LEU A 223 5.15 17.06 -8.96
C LEU A 223 3.73 16.54 -9.19
N PRO A 224 3.40 16.05 -10.40
CA PRO A 224 2.10 15.43 -10.66
C PRO A 224 1.87 14.23 -9.74
N GLY A 225 0.81 14.26 -8.97
CA GLY A 225 0.44 13.20 -8.03
C GLY A 225 -1.05 12.93 -8.04
N LEU A 226 -1.47 11.91 -7.31
CA LEU A 226 -2.87 11.50 -7.17
C LEU A 226 -3.43 11.94 -5.83
N TYR A 227 -4.67 12.39 -5.82
CA TYR A 227 -5.44 12.45 -4.59
C TYR A 227 -5.87 11.05 -4.15
N PRO A 228 -6.12 10.83 -2.84
CA PRO A 228 -6.52 9.52 -2.32
C PRO A 228 -7.70 8.89 -3.07
N GLU A 229 -8.69 9.68 -3.43
CA GLU A 229 -9.90 9.24 -4.15
C GLU A 229 -9.57 8.75 -5.57
N GLU A 230 -8.64 9.42 -6.23
CA GLU A 230 -8.16 9.02 -7.54
C GLU A 230 -7.33 7.73 -7.47
N ALA A 231 -6.48 7.61 -6.44
CA ALA A 231 -5.70 6.40 -6.19
C ALA A 231 -6.61 5.22 -5.79
N ALA A 232 -7.72 5.45 -5.08
CA ALA A 232 -8.71 4.43 -4.77
C ALA A 232 -9.34 3.83 -6.05
N GLN A 233 -9.53 4.62 -7.10
CA GLN A 233 -10.00 4.11 -8.40
C GLN A 233 -9.00 3.14 -9.06
N ILE A 234 -7.70 3.29 -8.82
CA ILE A 234 -6.68 2.32 -9.28
C ILE A 234 -6.85 1.01 -8.52
N VAL A 235 -7.10 1.07 -7.21
CA VAL A 235 -7.38 -0.12 -6.39
C VAL A 235 -8.68 -0.80 -6.84
N ALA A 236 -9.74 -0.04 -7.09
CA ALA A 236 -10.99 -0.54 -7.65
C ALA A 236 -10.78 -1.25 -8.99
N ARG A 237 -9.93 -0.67 -9.87
CA ARG A 237 -9.54 -1.32 -11.13
C ARG A 237 -8.77 -2.61 -10.88
N ALA A 238 -7.85 -2.64 -9.91
CA ALA A 238 -7.12 -3.85 -9.53
C ALA A 238 -8.08 -4.97 -9.11
N ILE A 239 -9.08 -4.65 -8.30
CA ILE A 239 -10.10 -5.60 -7.84
C ILE A 239 -10.92 -6.15 -9.02
N VAL A 240 -11.37 -5.28 -9.92
CA VAL A 240 -12.24 -5.67 -11.04
C VAL A 240 -11.49 -6.44 -12.12
N ARG A 241 -10.28 -5.98 -12.50
CA ARG A 241 -9.53 -6.52 -13.65
C ARG A 241 -8.54 -7.62 -13.30
N ARG A 242 -8.14 -7.71 -12.04
CA ARG A 242 -7.19 -8.70 -11.50
C ARG A 242 -5.87 -8.82 -12.31
N PRO A 243 -5.26 -7.71 -12.75
CA PRO A 243 -3.99 -7.79 -13.45
C PRO A 243 -2.89 -8.26 -12.49
N ARG A 244 -1.77 -8.76 -13.01
CA ARG A 244 -0.60 -9.10 -12.17
C ARG A 244 -0.01 -7.87 -11.50
N ALA A 245 0.05 -6.77 -12.26
CA ALA A 245 0.58 -5.50 -11.79
C ALA A 245 -0.16 -4.32 -12.43
N LEU A 246 -0.26 -3.22 -11.70
CA LEU A 246 -0.64 -1.90 -12.19
C LEU A 246 0.49 -0.94 -11.88
N ALA A 247 1.02 -0.29 -12.90
CA ALA A 247 2.07 0.71 -12.79
C ALA A 247 1.83 1.83 -13.82
N PRO A 248 2.37 3.04 -13.60
CA PRO A 248 2.52 4.00 -14.68
C PRO A 248 3.29 3.39 -15.85
N TRP A 249 2.91 3.73 -17.07
CA TRP A 249 3.54 3.14 -18.25
C TRP A 249 5.07 3.37 -18.32
N TRP A 250 5.55 4.50 -17.82
CA TRP A 250 6.95 4.88 -17.83
C TRP A 250 7.84 4.04 -16.88
N VAL A 251 7.23 3.33 -15.93
CA VAL A 251 7.97 2.49 -14.99
C VAL A 251 8.70 1.36 -15.71
N TRP A 252 8.07 0.74 -16.70
CA TRP A 252 8.67 -0.38 -17.42
C TRP A 252 9.93 0.01 -18.21
N PRO A 253 9.92 1.05 -19.05
CA PRO A 253 11.16 1.48 -19.70
C PRO A 253 12.20 1.99 -18.70
N ALA A 254 11.80 2.66 -17.60
CA ALA A 254 12.72 3.09 -16.57
C ALA A 254 13.39 1.91 -15.82
N ASP A 255 12.66 0.83 -15.55
CA ASP A 255 13.17 -0.41 -14.96
C ASP A 255 14.23 -1.05 -15.88
N VAL A 256 13.88 -1.24 -17.15
CA VAL A 256 14.82 -1.76 -18.16
C VAL A 256 16.06 -0.89 -18.29
N MET A 257 15.91 0.42 -18.42
CA MET A 257 17.02 1.34 -18.53
C MET A 257 17.92 1.34 -17.28
N SER A 258 17.34 1.29 -16.09
CA SER A 258 18.13 1.26 -14.85
C SER A 258 18.97 -0.01 -14.72
N THR A 259 18.47 -1.12 -15.27
CA THR A 259 19.16 -2.41 -15.27
C THR A 259 20.22 -2.51 -16.38
N ALA A 260 19.86 -2.05 -17.57
CA ALA A 260 20.74 -2.13 -18.75
C ALA A 260 21.88 -1.09 -18.73
N LEU A 261 21.65 0.06 -18.09
CA LEU A 261 22.60 1.20 -18.05
C LEU A 261 22.93 1.59 -16.59
N PRO A 262 23.57 0.70 -15.80
CA PRO A 262 23.83 0.96 -14.38
C PRO A 262 24.75 2.16 -14.14
N GLY A 263 25.77 2.37 -14.99
CA GLY A 263 26.70 3.50 -14.89
C GLY A 263 26.03 4.87 -15.05
N PRO A 264 25.36 5.15 -16.17
CA PRO A 264 24.59 6.38 -16.37
C PRO A 264 23.53 6.60 -15.29
N THR A 265 22.83 5.54 -14.89
CA THR A 265 21.83 5.60 -13.81
C THR A 265 22.46 6.03 -12.49
N ALA A 266 23.58 5.44 -12.09
CA ALA A 266 24.32 5.82 -10.89
C ALA A 266 24.84 7.27 -10.96
N ALA A 267 25.31 7.72 -12.12
CA ALA A 267 25.75 9.10 -12.33
C ALA A 267 24.59 10.09 -12.15
N PHE A 268 23.42 9.81 -12.73
CA PHE A 268 22.21 10.59 -12.55
C PHE A 268 21.78 10.64 -11.06
N MET A 269 21.74 9.50 -10.38
CA MET A 269 21.37 9.43 -8.96
C MET A 269 22.34 10.20 -8.07
N ARG A 270 23.64 10.25 -8.42
CA ARG A 270 24.65 11.05 -7.72
C ARG A 270 24.40 12.56 -7.87
N VAL A 271 24.09 13.01 -9.08
CA VAL A 271 23.72 14.41 -9.34
C VAL A 271 22.45 14.76 -8.57
N TRP A 272 21.44 13.91 -8.62
CA TRP A 272 20.18 14.10 -7.88
C TRP A 272 20.41 14.14 -6.36
N ALA A 273 21.25 13.27 -5.82
CA ALA A 273 21.62 13.30 -4.40
C ALA A 273 22.25 14.63 -3.97
N ARG A 274 23.08 15.23 -4.83
CA ARG A 274 23.70 16.54 -4.56
C ARG A 274 22.72 17.70 -4.71
N ALA A 275 21.82 17.63 -5.68
CA ALA A 275 20.83 18.69 -5.98
C ALA A 275 19.67 18.74 -4.97
N THR A 276 19.42 17.66 -4.21
CA THR A 276 18.33 17.60 -3.26
C THR A 276 18.82 17.68 -1.81
N ARG A 277 17.99 18.22 -0.92
CA ARG A 277 18.28 18.38 0.52
C ARG A 277 17.30 17.58 1.37
N ASP A 278 17.66 17.34 2.62
CA ASP A 278 16.73 16.82 3.61
C ASP A 278 15.65 17.85 3.94
N THR A 279 14.51 17.37 4.41
CA THR A 279 13.42 18.22 4.88
C THR A 279 13.64 18.57 6.35
N GLU A 280 13.03 19.68 6.82
CA GLU A 280 13.05 20.04 8.25
C GLU A 280 12.54 18.89 9.13
N ALA A 281 11.49 18.20 8.71
CA ALA A 281 10.97 17.02 9.41
C ALA A 281 12.00 15.88 9.50
N ALA A 282 12.89 15.73 8.51
CA ALA A 282 13.98 14.76 8.56
C ALA A 282 15.07 15.16 9.57
N SER A 283 15.33 16.46 9.71
CA SER A 283 16.36 17.02 10.61
C SER A 283 15.85 17.16 12.06
N ALA A 284 14.58 17.52 12.25
CA ALA A 284 13.99 17.75 13.57
C ALA A 284 13.87 16.50 14.45
N GLY A 285 13.89 15.32 13.88
CA GLY A 285 13.85 14.05 14.62
C GLY A 285 15.15 13.63 15.29
N GLY A 286 16.19 14.46 15.28
CA GLY A 286 17.50 14.19 15.88
C GLY A 286 17.70 14.73 17.31
N ARG A 287 16.68 15.34 17.91
CA ARG A 287 16.74 15.87 19.27
C ARG A 287 15.59 15.33 20.13
N ARG A 288 15.63 14.04 20.44
CA ARG A 288 14.92 13.46 21.59
C ARG A 288 15.71 12.26 22.07
#